data_9688b96e38d11d832471e6d1a07f6cdf
#
_entry.id   9688b96e38d11d832471e6d1a07f6cdf
#
_cell.length_a   1.000
_cell.length_b   1.000
_cell.length_c   1.000
_cell.angle_alpha   90.00
_cell.angle_beta   90.00
_cell.angle_gamma   90.00
#
_symmetry.space_group_name_H-M   'P 1'
#
loop_
_entity.id
_entity.type
_entity.pdbx_description
1 polymer ?
#
loop_
_entity_poly.entity_id
_entity_poly.type
_entity_poly.pdbx_seq_one_letter_code
_entity_poly.pdbx_strand_id
1 'polypeptide(L)'
;MKRQVPILALLALCYGCNGDDVPSNPQTHDPVPTAPGVPDGAPTAATIGPGGGSLASSDGLFTVEIPAGALGADTEIGVQPITNTAWGALGTSYRLTPNGLTFVMPVSLVFTIPESILSASASAFLDVAVQDDAGYWYTLKNPSFDSGYGTLTASTTHFSNYSAIAGVQIAPVEATVETGKAIALQVSVCTFENTTVDQDILAALVASCDEDLAPLGTFKNWSVNGVKGGDLGVGVVRENGGPIHVTYTAPPVVPNQNPVAVSVETLFQGRQALLVSNITVTGGDSWAGTSVMNLADGTTITSNITWTYSNTNGTLVNYVPSGLITYDKPAEGDCPITSITPNQHPIASGDGFLSIDGPSGYYNSAGATIWTTTMCHQCSYDEVPVCGETYIGGQWMFVSGTPTVSEDGRTLSGTIDLGGGSTFTYTFTKQP
;
A
#
# COMPACT_ATOMS: atom_id res chain seq x y z
N MET A 1 -77.12 -36.37 18.61
CA MET A 1 -75.87 -35.99 19.21
C MET A 1 -75.05 -35.24 18.16
N LYS A 2 -75.11 -33.89 18.15
CA LYS A 2 -74.33 -33.02 17.23
C LYS A 2 -73.21 -32.43 18.02
N ARG A 3 -71.95 -32.76 17.67
CA ARG A 3 -70.75 -32.12 18.22
C ARG A 3 -70.52 -30.84 17.44
N GLN A 4 -70.51 -29.72 18.12
CA GLN A 4 -70.05 -28.44 17.63
C GLN A 4 -68.52 -28.36 17.76
N VAL A 5 -67.84 -27.92 16.72
CA VAL A 5 -66.43 -27.58 16.68
C VAL A 5 -66.29 -26.04 16.80
N PRO A 6 -65.55 -25.50 17.71
CA PRO A 6 -65.38 -24.06 17.77
C PRO A 6 -64.37 -23.60 16.71
N ILE A 7 -64.77 -22.59 15.97
CA ILE A 7 -63.88 -21.83 15.03
C ILE A 7 -62.96 -20.91 15.85
N LEU A 8 -61.71 -21.18 15.77
CA LEU A 8 -60.66 -20.31 16.36
C LEU A 8 -60.41 -19.12 15.41
N ALA A 9 -60.85 -17.94 15.78
CA ALA A 9 -60.59 -16.73 15.06
C ALA A 9 -59.11 -16.34 15.26
N LEU A 10 -58.31 -16.35 14.17
CA LEU A 10 -56.93 -15.88 14.15
C LEU A 10 -56.96 -14.36 14.02
N LEU A 11 -56.69 -13.64 15.11
CA LEU A 11 -56.43 -12.20 15.07
C LEU A 11 -55.05 -11.98 14.42
N ALA A 12 -55.03 -11.46 13.21
CA ALA A 12 -53.85 -10.89 12.59
C ALA A 12 -53.56 -9.54 13.26
N LEU A 13 -52.59 -9.52 14.13
CA LEU A 13 -51.99 -8.29 14.62
C LEU A 13 -51.07 -7.73 13.52
N CYS A 14 -51.56 -6.75 12.78
CA CYS A 14 -50.69 -5.87 12.00
C CYS A 14 -49.82 -5.05 12.97
N TYR A 15 -48.59 -5.47 13.17
CA TYR A 15 -47.58 -4.58 13.72
C TYR A 15 -47.28 -3.53 12.67
N GLY A 16 -47.62 -2.29 12.99
CA GLY A 16 -47.24 -1.12 12.19
C GLY A 16 -45.71 -1.09 12.09
N CYS A 17 -45.19 -1.05 10.88
CA CYS A 17 -43.84 -0.59 10.61
C CYS A 17 -43.79 0.89 11.03
N ASN A 18 -43.35 1.16 12.27
CA ASN A 18 -42.76 2.43 12.57
C ASN A 18 -41.50 2.48 11.76
N GLY A 19 -41.44 3.45 10.85
CA GLY A 19 -40.15 3.84 10.24
C GLY A 19 -39.20 4.16 11.39
N ASP A 20 -38.19 3.34 11.49
CA ASP A 20 -37.01 3.70 12.30
C ASP A 20 -36.45 4.94 11.66
N ASP A 21 -36.72 6.08 12.29
CA ASP A 21 -35.89 7.27 12.14
C ASP A 21 -34.46 6.83 12.49
N VAL A 22 -33.66 6.62 11.46
CA VAL A 22 -32.22 6.55 11.61
C VAL A 22 -31.84 7.89 12.24
N PRO A 23 -31.34 7.92 13.46
CA PRO A 23 -30.88 9.17 14.02
C PRO A 23 -29.71 9.65 13.16
N SER A 24 -29.97 10.64 12.33
CA SER A 24 -28.96 11.43 11.68
C SER A 24 -28.36 12.39 12.73
N ASN A 25 -27.76 11.82 13.76
CA ASN A 25 -26.92 12.60 14.64
C ASN A 25 -25.49 12.35 14.17
N PRO A 26 -24.78 13.33 13.59
CA PRO A 26 -23.34 13.24 13.48
C PRO A 26 -22.83 13.01 14.89
N GLN A 27 -22.17 11.89 15.13
CA GLN A 27 -21.50 11.68 16.40
C GLN A 27 -20.48 12.82 16.55
N THR A 28 -20.81 13.81 17.35
CA THR A 28 -19.87 14.79 17.81
C THR A 28 -18.97 14.01 18.78
N HIS A 29 -17.77 13.67 18.34
CA HIS A 29 -16.77 13.12 19.25
C HIS A 29 -16.35 14.26 20.16
N ASP A 30 -16.55 14.09 21.47
CA ASP A 30 -16.04 15.04 22.43
C ASP A 30 -14.52 15.18 22.26
N PRO A 31 -13.97 16.39 22.24
CA PRO A 31 -12.54 16.62 22.11
C PRO A 31 -11.76 15.85 23.18
N VAL A 32 -10.71 15.13 22.79
CA VAL A 32 -9.89 14.33 23.70
C VAL A 32 -8.52 14.97 23.81
N PRO A 33 -8.08 15.36 25.03
CA PRO A 33 -6.74 15.88 25.24
C PRO A 33 -5.70 14.75 25.13
N THR A 34 -4.52 15.08 24.61
CA THR A 34 -3.38 14.16 24.53
C THR A 34 -2.27 14.62 25.49
N ALA A 35 -1.48 13.66 25.97
CA ALA A 35 -0.30 14.01 26.76
C ALA A 35 0.72 14.77 25.88
N PRO A 36 1.51 15.70 26.43
CA PRO A 36 2.63 16.29 25.71
C PRO A 36 3.59 15.22 25.20
N GLY A 37 4.08 15.39 23.96
CA GLY A 37 5.08 14.49 23.39
C GLY A 37 6.36 14.40 24.23
N VAL A 38 7.05 13.27 24.15
CA VAL A 38 8.36 13.08 24.80
C VAL A 38 9.49 13.46 23.84
N PRO A 39 10.69 13.86 24.35
CA PRO A 39 11.82 14.18 23.48
C PRO A 39 12.13 13.07 22.46
N ASP A 40 12.24 13.46 21.19
CA ASP A 40 12.52 12.58 20.05
C ASP A 40 13.50 13.27 19.10
N GLY A 41 14.73 13.40 19.54
CA GLY A 41 15.82 14.12 18.87
C GLY A 41 16.58 15.04 19.81
N ALA A 42 17.68 15.58 19.32
CA ALA A 42 18.51 16.53 20.10
C ALA A 42 17.83 17.92 20.15
N PRO A 43 17.84 18.61 21.30
CA PRO A 43 17.39 20.00 21.36
C PRO A 43 18.40 20.93 20.68
N THR A 44 17.88 22.04 20.16
CA THR A 44 18.68 23.19 19.74
C THR A 44 18.34 24.41 20.58
N ALA A 45 19.31 25.31 20.80
CA ALA A 45 19.08 26.54 21.54
C ALA A 45 19.96 27.68 21.00
N ALA A 46 19.44 28.91 21.09
CA ALA A 46 20.18 30.13 20.76
C ALA A 46 19.66 31.30 21.59
N THR A 47 20.53 32.23 21.93
CA THR A 47 20.12 33.50 22.51
C THR A 47 19.67 34.44 21.39
N ILE A 48 18.40 34.87 21.43
CA ILE A 48 17.80 35.82 20.48
C ILE A 48 17.33 37.04 21.26
N GLY A 49 17.74 38.21 20.78
CA GLY A 49 17.44 39.48 21.41
C GLY A 49 16.44 40.37 20.62
N PRO A 50 16.36 41.68 20.95
CA PRO A 50 15.46 42.61 20.30
C PRO A 50 15.67 42.80 18.79
N GLY A 51 16.84 42.39 18.28
CA GLY A 51 17.16 42.39 16.83
C GLY A 51 16.45 41.29 16.04
N GLY A 52 15.79 40.33 16.74
CA GLY A 52 15.22 39.15 16.11
C GLY A 52 16.24 38.10 15.72
N GLY A 53 15.79 37.05 15.10
CA GLY A 53 16.63 35.93 14.66
C GLY A 53 15.82 34.70 14.27
N SER A 54 16.50 33.61 13.97
CA SER A 54 15.85 32.34 13.67
C SER A 54 16.58 31.18 14.36
N LEU A 55 15.84 30.10 14.64
CA LEU A 55 16.39 28.89 15.22
C LEU A 55 15.73 27.68 14.55
N ALA A 56 16.56 26.81 13.96
CA ALA A 56 16.12 25.55 13.37
C ALA A 56 16.19 24.40 14.38
N SER A 57 15.33 23.41 14.19
CA SER A 57 15.40 22.14 14.89
C SER A 57 16.60 21.31 14.44
N SER A 58 17.00 20.32 15.23
CA SER A 58 18.14 19.45 14.94
C SER A 58 17.92 18.54 13.72
N ASP A 59 16.69 18.23 13.38
CA ASP A 59 16.30 17.46 12.19
C ASP A 59 16.18 18.32 10.92
N GLY A 60 16.25 19.65 11.06
CA GLY A 60 16.13 20.61 9.96
C GLY A 60 14.74 20.74 9.35
N LEU A 61 13.73 20.13 9.94
CA LEU A 61 12.35 20.13 9.43
C LEU A 61 11.47 21.23 10.04
N PHE A 62 12.00 21.97 11.00
CA PHE A 62 11.27 23.07 11.62
C PHE A 62 12.18 24.26 11.88
N THR A 63 11.65 25.47 11.70
CA THR A 63 12.34 26.73 12.03
C THR A 63 11.33 27.69 12.68
N VAL A 64 11.74 28.32 13.78
CA VAL A 64 11.07 29.49 14.33
C VAL A 64 11.80 30.74 13.89
N GLU A 65 11.03 31.71 13.34
CA GLU A 65 11.54 33.02 12.92
C GLU A 65 10.94 34.11 13.82
N ILE A 66 11.81 34.81 14.52
CA ILE A 66 11.46 35.84 15.50
C ILE A 66 11.81 37.21 14.90
N PRO A 67 10.84 38.06 14.54
CA PRO A 67 11.13 39.33 13.92
C PRO A 67 11.76 40.31 14.93
N ALA A 68 12.47 41.34 14.39
CA ALA A 68 13.01 42.42 15.22
C ALA A 68 11.90 43.13 16.00
N GLY A 69 12.09 43.35 17.27
CA GLY A 69 11.12 43.95 18.17
C GLY A 69 10.10 42.99 18.80
N ALA A 70 10.09 41.72 18.45
CA ALA A 70 9.22 40.72 19.08
C ALA A 70 9.64 40.38 20.52
N LEU A 71 10.94 40.52 20.84
CA LEU A 71 11.52 40.32 22.17
C LEU A 71 12.03 41.65 22.70
N GLY A 72 11.80 41.90 24.00
CA GLY A 72 12.27 43.12 24.69
C GLY A 72 13.70 43.01 25.24
N ALA A 73 14.26 41.82 25.35
CA ALA A 73 15.58 41.53 25.87
C ALA A 73 16.13 40.21 25.27
N ASP A 74 17.43 39.99 25.44
CA ASP A 74 18.07 38.74 25.10
C ASP A 74 17.44 37.58 25.87
N THR A 75 16.97 36.58 25.13
CA THR A 75 16.24 35.44 25.66
C THR A 75 16.83 34.15 25.08
N GLU A 76 17.07 33.16 25.91
CA GLU A 76 17.44 31.82 25.42
C GLU A 76 16.20 31.13 24.84
N ILE A 77 16.21 30.91 23.56
CA ILE A 77 15.15 30.23 22.79
C ILE A 77 15.61 28.81 22.50
N GLY A 78 14.72 27.83 22.75
CA GLY A 78 15.00 26.42 22.48
C GLY A 78 13.94 25.80 21.58
N VAL A 79 14.37 24.85 20.77
CA VAL A 79 13.52 23.96 19.95
C VAL A 79 13.86 22.51 20.28
N GLN A 80 12.91 21.76 20.79
CA GLN A 80 13.03 20.34 21.10
C GLN A 80 12.08 19.54 20.19
N PRO A 81 12.60 18.70 19.29
CA PRO A 81 11.79 17.70 18.61
C PRO A 81 11.16 16.74 19.65
N ILE A 82 9.87 16.46 19.51
CA ILE A 82 9.11 15.59 20.39
C ILE A 82 8.26 14.62 19.58
N THR A 83 7.89 13.48 20.19
CA THR A 83 6.92 12.57 19.59
C THR A 83 5.61 13.32 19.33
N ASN A 84 5.02 13.08 18.16
CA ASN A 84 3.80 13.77 17.76
C ASN A 84 2.58 13.10 18.39
N THR A 85 1.81 13.86 19.17
CA THR A 85 0.56 13.42 19.82
C THR A 85 -0.66 14.17 19.32
N ALA A 86 -0.50 15.00 18.27
CA ALA A 86 -1.61 15.74 17.67
C ALA A 86 -2.52 14.81 16.87
N TRP A 87 -3.80 15.12 16.86
CA TRP A 87 -4.75 14.52 15.94
C TRP A 87 -4.40 14.93 14.48
N GLY A 88 -4.40 13.97 13.56
CA GLY A 88 -4.00 14.24 12.17
C GLY A 88 -2.52 14.53 11.98
N ALA A 89 -1.68 14.09 12.91
CA ALA A 89 -0.25 14.35 12.97
C ALA A 89 0.50 14.09 11.66
N LEU A 90 1.42 15.01 11.31
CA LEU A 90 2.34 14.89 10.19
C LEU A 90 3.79 14.98 10.69
N GLY A 91 4.46 13.85 10.77
CA GLY A 91 5.86 13.80 11.21
C GLY A 91 6.05 14.24 12.66
N THR A 92 7.16 14.94 12.94
CA THR A 92 7.60 15.35 14.27
C THR A 92 6.86 16.59 14.79
N SER A 93 6.56 16.64 16.08
CA SER A 93 6.14 17.87 16.77
C SER A 93 7.31 18.59 17.41
N TYR A 94 7.16 19.85 17.72
CA TYR A 94 8.23 20.69 18.28
C TYR A 94 7.75 21.43 19.52
N ARG A 95 8.51 21.29 20.62
CA ARG A 95 8.34 22.07 21.83
C ARG A 95 9.23 23.29 21.77
N LEU A 96 8.64 24.46 21.92
CA LEU A 96 9.37 25.71 21.98
C LEU A 96 9.53 26.15 23.44
N THR A 97 10.70 26.65 23.78
CA THR A 97 11.03 27.10 25.14
C THR A 97 11.63 28.51 25.12
N PRO A 98 11.35 29.31 26.16
CA PRO A 98 10.54 29.01 27.39
C PRO A 98 9.08 28.80 27.07
N ASN A 99 8.45 27.73 27.63
CA ASN A 99 7.00 27.51 27.49
C ASN A 99 6.22 28.71 28.03
N GLY A 100 5.17 29.14 27.29
CA GLY A 100 4.37 30.31 27.64
C GLY A 100 5.05 31.66 27.40
N LEU A 101 6.26 31.72 26.83
CA LEU A 101 6.86 32.99 26.40
C LEU A 101 5.93 33.68 25.41
N THR A 102 5.59 34.96 25.67
CA THR A 102 4.73 35.76 24.81
C THR A 102 5.52 36.80 24.02
N PHE A 103 5.06 37.12 22.84
CA PHE A 103 5.67 38.08 21.92
C PHE A 103 4.78 39.28 21.68
N VAL A 104 5.38 40.46 21.58
CA VAL A 104 4.65 41.70 21.24
C VAL A 104 4.24 41.77 19.74
N MET A 105 4.91 40.98 18.90
CA MET A 105 4.60 40.74 17.49
C MET A 105 4.61 39.25 17.18
N PRO A 106 3.74 38.78 16.30
CA PRO A 106 3.74 37.34 15.95
C PRO A 106 5.08 36.88 15.41
N VAL A 107 5.47 35.68 15.78
CA VAL A 107 6.61 34.94 15.25
C VAL A 107 6.14 33.91 14.24
N SER A 108 6.99 33.57 13.26
CA SER A 108 6.65 32.58 12.23
C SER A 108 7.15 31.21 12.63
N LEU A 109 6.31 30.20 12.45
CA LEU A 109 6.61 28.78 12.58
C LEU A 109 6.65 28.21 11.17
N VAL A 110 7.79 27.68 10.75
CA VAL A 110 8.00 27.14 9.41
C VAL A 110 8.29 25.63 9.51
N PHE A 111 7.36 24.82 9.02
CA PHE A 111 7.51 23.36 8.92
C PHE A 111 7.89 22.99 7.49
N THR A 112 8.93 22.20 7.33
CA THR A 112 9.26 21.55 6.05
C THR A 112 8.59 20.17 6.03
N ILE A 113 7.65 19.99 5.11
CA ILE A 113 6.89 18.74 4.99
C ILE A 113 7.56 17.87 3.92
N PRO A 114 8.10 16.69 4.27
CA PRO A 114 8.65 15.76 3.29
C PRO A 114 7.62 15.39 2.20
N GLU A 115 8.08 15.22 0.97
CA GLU A 115 7.23 14.90 -0.19
C GLU A 115 6.40 13.63 0.03
N SER A 116 6.98 12.62 0.67
CA SER A 116 6.27 11.37 1.00
C SER A 116 5.05 11.60 1.89
N ILE A 117 5.19 12.46 2.90
CA ILE A 117 4.10 12.83 3.82
C ILE A 117 3.08 13.71 3.09
N LEU A 118 3.57 14.65 2.27
CA LEU A 118 2.72 15.57 1.54
C LEU A 118 1.77 14.86 0.57
N SER A 119 2.26 13.83 -0.13
CA SER A 119 1.45 13.07 -1.09
C SER A 119 0.27 12.33 -0.43
N ALA A 120 0.43 11.92 0.84
CA ALA A 120 -0.63 11.22 1.58
C ALA A 120 -1.74 12.15 2.11
N SER A 121 -1.49 13.46 2.19
CA SER A 121 -2.37 14.41 2.88
C SER A 121 -2.98 15.46 1.97
N ALA A 122 -2.40 15.70 0.81
CA ALA A 122 -2.67 16.82 -0.07
C ALA A 122 -2.59 18.21 0.61
N SER A 123 -1.95 19.15 -0.07
CA SER A 123 -1.69 20.51 0.46
C SER A 123 -2.94 21.29 0.88
N ALA A 124 -4.09 20.94 0.30
CA ALA A 124 -5.37 21.61 0.59
C ALA A 124 -5.90 21.37 2.02
N PHE A 125 -5.38 20.36 2.72
CA PHE A 125 -5.84 19.95 4.05
C PHE A 125 -4.78 20.10 5.13
N LEU A 126 -3.65 20.74 4.81
CA LEU A 126 -2.58 21.01 5.78
C LEU A 126 -2.96 22.15 6.71
N ASP A 127 -2.61 21.98 7.98
CA ASP A 127 -2.80 22.99 9.02
C ASP A 127 -1.65 22.93 10.04
N VAL A 128 -1.54 23.94 10.88
CA VAL A 128 -0.62 23.95 12.02
C VAL A 128 -1.45 23.98 13.30
N ALA A 129 -1.16 23.06 14.21
CA ALA A 129 -1.82 22.98 15.50
C ALA A 129 -0.88 23.34 16.64
N VAL A 130 -1.46 23.91 17.71
CA VAL A 130 -0.83 24.22 18.99
C VAL A 130 -1.52 23.47 20.10
N GLN A 131 -0.75 22.91 21.03
CA GLN A 131 -1.28 22.25 22.21
C GLN A 131 -1.39 23.25 23.38
N ASP A 132 -2.56 23.28 24.03
CA ASP A 132 -2.75 24.04 25.26
C ASP A 132 -2.22 23.28 26.51
N ASP A 133 -2.24 23.93 27.67
CA ASP A 133 -1.78 23.34 28.93
C ASP A 133 -2.67 22.19 29.43
N ALA A 134 -3.90 22.09 28.92
CA ALA A 134 -4.83 21.00 29.23
C ALA A 134 -4.63 19.78 28.28
N GLY A 135 -3.83 19.92 27.24
CA GLY A 135 -3.52 18.86 26.28
C GLY A 135 -4.39 18.87 25.01
N TYR A 136 -5.26 19.87 24.85
CA TYR A 136 -6.07 19.99 23.65
C TYR A 136 -5.29 20.66 22.52
N TRP A 137 -5.56 20.24 21.29
CA TRP A 137 -4.94 20.76 20.08
C TRP A 137 -5.89 21.74 19.35
N TYR A 138 -5.39 22.91 19.00
CA TYR A 138 -6.11 23.93 18.28
C TYR A 138 -5.37 24.31 16.99
N THR A 139 -6.08 24.44 15.88
CA THR A 139 -5.46 24.96 14.65
C THR A 139 -5.18 26.46 14.78
N LEU A 140 -4.09 26.89 14.14
CA LEU A 140 -3.76 28.31 14.03
C LEU A 140 -4.51 28.96 12.86
N LYS A 141 -4.78 30.26 12.94
CA LYS A 141 -5.41 31.01 11.85
C LYS A 141 -4.45 31.22 10.69
N ASN A 142 -4.98 31.10 9.47
CA ASN A 142 -4.32 31.47 8.23
C ASN A 142 -2.95 30.81 7.98
N PRO A 143 -2.82 29.48 8.15
CA PRO A 143 -1.62 28.83 7.71
C PRO A 143 -1.46 28.96 6.19
N SER A 144 -0.24 29.00 5.71
CA SER A 144 0.06 29.07 4.29
C SER A 144 1.04 27.96 3.90
N PHE A 145 0.75 27.28 2.80
CA PHE A 145 1.61 26.25 2.25
C PHE A 145 2.26 26.73 0.93
N ASP A 146 3.58 26.68 0.87
CA ASP A 146 4.36 26.93 -0.34
C ASP A 146 4.78 25.60 -0.96
N SER A 147 4.16 25.24 -2.08
CA SER A 147 4.44 23.99 -2.79
C SER A 147 5.81 23.98 -3.48
N GLY A 148 6.42 25.14 -3.73
CA GLY A 148 7.73 25.23 -4.35
C GLY A 148 8.86 24.83 -3.40
N TYR A 149 8.65 25.02 -2.10
CA TYR A 149 9.62 24.69 -1.05
C TYR A 149 9.15 23.58 -0.11
N GLY A 150 7.90 23.11 -0.25
CA GLY A 150 7.32 22.12 0.66
C GLY A 150 7.16 22.65 2.09
N THR A 151 6.96 23.96 2.27
CA THR A 151 6.91 24.58 3.59
C THR A 151 5.50 25.01 3.99
N LEU A 152 5.10 24.65 5.22
CA LEU A 152 3.87 25.07 5.86
C LEU A 152 4.22 26.12 6.94
N THR A 153 3.70 27.30 6.80
CA THR A 153 3.99 28.43 7.69
C THR A 153 2.73 28.90 8.43
N ALA A 154 2.87 29.14 9.73
CA ALA A 154 1.84 29.76 10.55
C ALA A 154 2.46 30.80 11.50
N SER A 155 1.63 31.68 12.06
CA SER A 155 2.07 32.68 13.01
C SER A 155 1.51 32.39 14.40
N THR A 156 2.31 32.69 15.43
CA THR A 156 1.90 32.60 16.83
C THR A 156 2.41 33.78 17.65
N THR A 157 1.76 34.07 18.77
CA THR A 157 2.17 35.11 19.74
C THR A 157 2.72 34.53 21.04
N HIS A 158 2.81 33.22 21.16
CA HIS A 158 3.36 32.56 22.35
C HIS A 158 4.05 31.24 22.00
N PHE A 159 4.86 30.72 22.91
CA PHE A 159 5.49 29.40 22.78
C PHE A 159 4.71 28.30 23.48
N SER A 160 4.61 27.17 22.84
CA SER A 160 3.99 25.92 23.32
C SER A 160 4.57 24.72 22.56
N ASN A 161 3.81 23.61 22.49
CA ASN A 161 4.04 22.51 21.57
C ASN A 161 3.29 22.77 20.24
N TYR A 162 3.97 22.56 19.12
CA TYR A 162 3.40 22.80 17.77
C TYR A 162 3.56 21.57 16.90
N SER A 163 2.57 21.34 16.04
CA SER A 163 2.55 20.24 15.08
C SER A 163 2.02 20.69 13.74
N ALA A 164 2.62 20.18 12.65
CA ALA A 164 1.91 20.14 11.38
C ALA A 164 0.88 19.01 11.43
N ILE A 165 -0.32 19.26 10.91
CA ILE A 165 -1.42 18.30 10.87
C ILE A 165 -2.08 18.31 9.48
N ALA A 166 -2.78 17.20 9.15
CA ALA A 166 -3.67 17.14 7.98
C ALA A 166 -5.09 16.79 8.41
N GLY A 167 -6.04 17.59 7.96
CA GLY A 167 -7.47 17.34 8.21
C GLY A 167 -8.02 16.13 7.45
N VAL A 168 -7.36 15.70 6.38
CA VAL A 168 -7.68 14.48 5.62
C VAL A 168 -6.38 13.82 5.18
N GLN A 169 -6.20 12.53 5.49
CA GLN A 169 -5.01 11.79 5.10
C GLN A 169 -5.31 10.31 4.88
N ILE A 170 -4.48 9.66 4.06
CA ILE A 170 -4.47 8.20 3.92
C ILE A 170 -3.40 7.60 4.86
N ALA A 171 -3.74 6.52 5.52
CA ALA A 171 -2.84 5.80 6.41
C ALA A 171 -2.81 4.29 6.06
N PRO A 172 -1.64 3.63 6.15
CA PRO A 172 -0.33 4.24 6.35
C PRO A 172 0.10 5.10 5.15
N VAL A 173 0.91 6.13 5.42
CA VAL A 173 1.51 7.00 4.39
C VAL A 173 2.46 6.20 3.51
N GLU A 174 3.29 5.40 4.16
CA GLU A 174 4.26 4.49 3.56
C GLU A 174 4.18 3.14 4.26
N ALA A 175 4.35 2.06 3.52
CA ALA A 175 4.41 0.72 4.09
C ALA A 175 5.24 -0.22 3.21
N THR A 176 5.60 -1.36 3.79
CA THR A 176 6.23 -2.46 3.06
C THR A 176 5.32 -3.68 3.13
N VAL A 177 5.12 -4.34 1.99
CA VAL A 177 4.33 -5.56 1.90
C VAL A 177 5.05 -6.57 1.00
N GLU A 178 5.03 -7.84 1.37
CA GLU A 178 5.58 -8.90 0.51
C GLU A 178 4.63 -9.21 -0.65
N THR A 179 5.19 -9.70 -1.76
CA THR A 179 4.39 -10.18 -2.90
C THR A 179 3.30 -11.16 -2.46
N GLY A 180 2.10 -11.00 -3.00
CA GLY A 180 0.93 -11.81 -2.67
C GLY A 180 0.31 -11.57 -1.30
N LYS A 181 0.90 -10.73 -0.45
CA LYS A 181 0.34 -10.33 0.85
C LYS A 181 -0.52 -9.09 0.72
N ALA A 182 -1.29 -8.82 1.75
CA ALA A 182 -2.23 -7.70 1.77
C ALA A 182 -1.95 -6.77 2.95
N ILE A 183 -2.27 -5.49 2.75
CA ILE A 183 -2.22 -4.46 3.78
C ILE A 183 -3.52 -3.65 3.75
N ALA A 184 -4.04 -3.32 4.93
CA ALA A 184 -5.18 -2.43 5.05
C ALA A 184 -4.71 -0.97 4.93
N LEU A 185 -5.49 -0.18 4.22
CA LEU A 185 -5.35 1.26 4.10
C LEU A 185 -6.67 1.91 4.49
N GLN A 186 -6.58 3.06 5.13
CA GLN A 186 -7.76 3.82 5.53
C GLN A 186 -7.56 5.31 5.29
N VAL A 187 -8.64 6.04 5.08
CA VAL A 187 -8.64 7.49 5.07
C VAL A 187 -9.20 7.97 6.41
N SER A 188 -8.43 8.78 7.13
CA SER A 188 -8.89 9.48 8.32
C SER A 188 -9.27 10.91 7.98
N VAL A 189 -10.31 11.40 8.64
CA VAL A 189 -10.83 12.76 8.50
C VAL A 189 -10.92 13.38 9.88
N CYS A 190 -10.37 14.59 10.04
CA CYS A 190 -10.44 15.31 11.31
C CYS A 190 -11.71 16.14 11.41
N THR A 191 -12.34 16.13 12.57
CA THR A 191 -13.39 17.10 12.94
C THR A 191 -12.80 18.28 13.66
N PHE A 192 -13.37 19.44 13.40
CA PHE A 192 -12.97 20.70 13.98
C PHE A 192 -14.19 21.36 14.63
N GLU A 193 -14.06 21.73 15.90
CA GLU A 193 -15.07 22.53 16.59
C GLU A 193 -14.66 23.99 16.59
N ASN A 194 -15.61 24.86 16.23
CA ASN A 194 -15.39 26.30 16.32
C ASN A 194 -15.13 26.69 17.77
N THR A 195 -13.99 27.30 18.03
CA THR A 195 -13.65 27.77 19.36
C THR A 195 -14.39 29.06 19.69
N THR A 196 -14.93 29.16 20.91
CA THR A 196 -15.39 30.41 21.50
C THR A 196 -14.28 31.14 22.26
N VAL A 197 -13.07 30.61 22.19
CA VAL A 197 -11.88 31.18 22.86
C VAL A 197 -11.46 32.41 22.09
N ASP A 198 -11.55 33.56 22.76
CA ASP A 198 -11.21 34.89 22.23
C ASP A 198 -9.68 35.04 22.14
N GLN A 199 -9.07 34.26 21.24
CA GLN A 199 -7.67 34.38 20.91
C GLN A 199 -7.53 34.61 19.40
N ASP A 200 -6.87 35.69 19.06
CA ASP A 200 -6.70 36.12 17.65
C ASP A 200 -5.98 35.12 16.76
N ILE A 201 -5.28 34.18 17.36
CA ILE A 201 -4.44 33.18 16.65
C ILE A 201 -5.09 31.81 16.47
N LEU A 202 -6.09 31.46 17.28
CA LEU A 202 -6.74 30.14 17.21
C LEU A 202 -7.92 30.15 16.24
N ALA A 203 -8.02 29.09 15.41
CA ALA A 203 -9.09 28.93 14.43
C ALA A 203 -10.14 27.90 14.88
N ALA A 204 -9.72 26.71 15.30
CA ALA A 204 -10.63 25.65 15.67
C ALA A 204 -9.97 24.66 16.62
N LEU A 205 -10.75 24.06 17.50
CA LEU A 205 -10.35 22.89 18.31
C LEU A 205 -10.38 21.64 17.44
N VAL A 206 -9.29 20.88 17.43
CA VAL A 206 -9.24 19.57 16.77
C VAL A 206 -9.87 18.57 17.71
N ALA A 207 -11.10 18.14 17.43
CA ALA A 207 -11.86 17.26 18.29
C ALA A 207 -11.37 15.83 18.23
N SER A 208 -11.26 15.28 17.01
CA SER A 208 -10.67 13.96 16.75
C SER A 208 -10.33 13.84 15.26
N CYS A 209 -9.47 12.89 14.92
CA CYS A 209 -9.33 12.44 13.53
C CYS A 209 -9.71 10.96 13.50
N ASP A 210 -10.86 10.68 12.94
CA ASP A 210 -11.49 9.37 13.01
C ASP A 210 -11.85 8.86 11.62
N GLU A 211 -11.90 7.54 11.48
CA GLU A 211 -12.31 6.86 10.27
C GLU A 211 -13.82 6.94 10.03
N ASP A 212 -14.62 7.07 11.10
CA ASP A 212 -16.09 7.07 11.02
C ASP A 212 -16.69 8.39 10.48
N LEU A 213 -15.86 9.39 10.17
CA LEU A 213 -16.29 10.71 9.70
C LEU A 213 -16.38 10.85 8.17
N ALA A 214 -16.29 9.73 7.45
CA ALA A 214 -16.41 9.64 6.00
C ALA A 214 -17.69 10.24 5.38
N PRO A 215 -18.84 10.38 6.08
CA PRO A 215 -20.01 11.03 5.50
C PRO A 215 -19.78 12.49 5.08
N LEU A 216 -18.71 13.14 5.57
CA LEU A 216 -18.40 14.53 5.28
C LEU A 216 -17.67 14.73 3.94
N GLY A 217 -17.26 13.66 3.26
CA GLY A 217 -16.56 13.72 1.99
C GLY A 217 -16.97 12.62 1.02
N THR A 218 -16.50 12.72 -0.21
CA THR A 218 -16.61 11.69 -1.23
C THR A 218 -15.23 11.13 -1.52
N PHE A 219 -15.08 9.81 -1.34
CA PHE A 219 -13.86 9.07 -1.64
C PHE A 219 -14.18 8.07 -2.75
N LYS A 220 -13.45 8.13 -3.84
CA LYS A 220 -13.74 7.31 -5.03
C LYS A 220 -12.50 7.08 -5.87
N ASN A 221 -12.64 6.21 -6.87
CA ASN A 221 -11.62 5.94 -7.87
C ASN A 221 -10.29 5.48 -7.26
N TRP A 222 -10.36 4.60 -6.25
CA TRP A 222 -9.17 3.94 -5.76
C TRP A 222 -8.37 3.35 -6.92
N SER A 223 -7.07 3.61 -6.97
CA SER A 223 -6.19 3.17 -8.05
C SER A 223 -4.81 2.77 -7.51
N VAL A 224 -4.10 1.97 -8.30
CA VAL A 224 -2.71 1.56 -8.03
C VAL A 224 -1.89 1.96 -9.25
N ASN A 225 -0.87 2.81 -9.07
CA ASN A 225 -0.07 3.40 -10.16
C ASN A 225 -0.95 3.99 -11.28
N GLY A 226 -2.09 4.61 -10.92
CA GLY A 226 -3.05 5.18 -11.86
C GLY A 226 -4.00 4.18 -12.52
N VAL A 227 -3.87 2.88 -12.27
CA VAL A 227 -4.80 1.85 -12.75
C VAL A 227 -5.96 1.72 -11.76
N LYS A 228 -7.19 2.05 -12.21
CA LYS A 228 -8.38 1.98 -11.35
C LYS A 228 -8.61 0.56 -10.85
N GLY A 229 -8.68 0.40 -9.51
CA GLY A 229 -8.77 -0.89 -8.83
C GLY A 229 -7.48 -1.71 -8.86
N GLY A 230 -6.46 -1.27 -9.61
CA GLY A 230 -5.22 -2.02 -9.82
C GLY A 230 -5.38 -3.21 -10.79
N ASP A 231 -4.31 -3.96 -10.97
CA ASP A 231 -4.26 -5.18 -11.78
C ASP A 231 -3.23 -6.18 -11.22
N LEU A 232 -3.00 -7.29 -11.93
CA LEU A 232 -2.06 -8.32 -11.51
C LEU A 232 -0.58 -7.88 -11.57
N GLY A 233 -0.26 -6.82 -12.31
CA GLY A 233 1.11 -6.32 -12.45
C GLY A 233 1.51 -5.33 -11.37
N VAL A 234 0.55 -4.56 -10.83
CA VAL A 234 0.80 -3.53 -9.81
C VAL A 234 0.14 -3.85 -8.47
N GLY A 235 -0.66 -4.91 -8.39
CA GLY A 235 -1.50 -5.26 -7.25
C GLY A 235 -2.90 -4.69 -7.40
N VAL A 236 -3.79 -5.13 -6.51
CA VAL A 236 -5.21 -4.75 -6.54
C VAL A 236 -5.62 -4.09 -5.24
N VAL A 237 -6.48 -3.07 -5.35
CA VAL A 237 -7.10 -2.41 -4.22
C VAL A 237 -8.61 -2.69 -4.22
N ARG A 238 -9.15 -3.08 -3.06
CA ARG A 238 -10.57 -3.41 -2.90
C ARG A 238 -11.12 -2.77 -1.64
N GLU A 239 -12.32 -2.23 -1.73
CA GLU A 239 -13.05 -1.72 -0.57
C GLU A 239 -13.34 -2.87 0.41
N ASN A 240 -13.18 -2.57 1.71
CA ASN A 240 -13.39 -3.51 2.81
C ASN A 240 -14.10 -2.79 3.95
N GLY A 241 -15.41 -2.68 3.86
CA GLY A 241 -16.25 -2.02 4.88
C GLY A 241 -16.65 -0.58 4.56
N GLY A 242 -16.34 -0.09 3.36
CA GLY A 242 -16.74 1.25 2.91
C GLY A 242 -15.68 1.97 2.07
N PRO A 243 -15.99 3.15 1.53
CA PRO A 243 -15.14 3.84 0.57
C PRO A 243 -13.83 4.38 1.15
N ILE A 244 -13.69 4.43 2.48
CA ILE A 244 -12.48 4.89 3.19
C ILE A 244 -11.62 3.74 3.71
N HIS A 245 -12.12 2.52 3.72
CA HIS A 245 -11.39 1.33 4.12
C HIS A 245 -11.13 0.46 2.91
N VAL A 246 -9.89 0.21 2.61
CA VAL A 246 -9.51 -0.64 1.49
C VAL A 246 -8.43 -1.62 1.91
N THR A 247 -8.37 -2.71 1.18
CA THR A 247 -7.27 -3.66 1.26
C THR A 247 -6.50 -3.61 -0.05
N TYR A 248 -5.23 -3.26 0.02
CA TYR A 248 -4.30 -3.45 -1.08
C TYR A 248 -3.68 -4.84 -0.98
N THR A 249 -3.72 -5.60 -2.06
CA THR A 249 -3.04 -6.89 -2.19
C THR A 249 -1.93 -6.74 -3.21
N ALA A 250 -0.70 -6.98 -2.77
CA ALA A 250 0.47 -6.91 -3.63
C ALA A 250 0.42 -7.94 -4.76
N PRO A 251 1.00 -7.64 -5.93
CA PRO A 251 1.08 -8.58 -7.03
C PRO A 251 1.98 -9.77 -6.70
N PRO A 252 1.91 -10.88 -7.46
CA PRO A 252 2.75 -12.05 -7.23
C PRO A 252 4.24 -11.84 -7.52
N VAL A 253 4.57 -10.76 -8.23
CA VAL A 253 5.96 -10.38 -8.59
C VAL A 253 6.17 -8.93 -8.24
N VAL A 254 7.37 -8.58 -7.77
CA VAL A 254 7.71 -7.18 -7.46
C VAL A 254 7.50 -6.32 -8.71
N PRO A 255 6.69 -5.25 -8.64
CA PRO A 255 6.41 -4.38 -9.78
C PRO A 255 7.68 -3.65 -10.27
N ASN A 256 7.75 -3.36 -11.58
CA ASN A 256 8.84 -2.56 -12.13
C ASN A 256 8.88 -1.14 -11.56
N GLN A 257 7.70 -0.54 -11.34
CA GLN A 257 7.55 0.73 -10.61
C GLN A 257 7.25 0.40 -9.14
N ASN A 258 8.24 0.56 -8.30
CA ASN A 258 8.19 0.25 -6.87
C ASN A 258 8.97 1.33 -6.11
N PRO A 259 8.38 1.99 -5.10
CA PRO A 259 7.07 1.71 -4.52
C PRO A 259 5.90 1.92 -5.49
N VAL A 260 4.80 1.21 -5.25
CA VAL A 260 3.52 1.46 -5.91
C VAL A 260 2.77 2.56 -5.19
N ALA A 261 2.12 3.44 -5.96
CA ALA A 261 1.27 4.50 -5.44
C ALA A 261 -0.19 4.02 -5.36
N VAL A 262 -0.68 3.72 -4.16
CA VAL A 262 -2.12 3.47 -3.94
C VAL A 262 -2.79 4.80 -3.65
N SER A 263 -3.76 5.19 -4.46
CA SER A 263 -4.34 6.52 -4.39
C SER A 263 -5.87 6.51 -4.41
N VAL A 264 -6.46 7.57 -3.82
CA VAL A 264 -7.90 7.82 -3.79
C VAL A 264 -8.19 9.28 -4.11
N GLU A 265 -9.17 9.52 -4.98
CA GLU A 265 -9.70 10.86 -5.21
C GLU A 265 -10.66 11.24 -4.09
N THR A 266 -10.49 12.43 -3.53
CA THR A 266 -11.39 12.97 -2.50
C THR A 266 -11.98 14.31 -2.90
N LEU A 267 -13.24 14.52 -2.51
CA LEU A 267 -13.88 15.82 -2.45
C LEU A 267 -14.37 16.02 -1.01
N PHE A 268 -13.68 16.87 -0.27
CA PHE A 268 -13.99 17.17 1.12
C PHE A 268 -14.12 18.67 1.31
N GLN A 269 -15.23 19.14 1.90
CA GLN A 269 -15.54 20.57 2.10
C GLN A 269 -15.35 21.42 0.83
N GLY A 270 -15.72 20.87 -0.35
CA GLY A 270 -15.60 21.55 -1.64
C GLY A 270 -14.18 21.59 -2.24
N ARG A 271 -13.18 21.00 -1.57
CA ARG A 271 -11.81 20.89 -2.04
C ARG A 271 -11.57 19.50 -2.64
N GLN A 272 -11.02 19.45 -3.86
CA GLN A 272 -10.62 18.21 -4.50
C GLN A 272 -9.15 17.93 -4.21
N ALA A 273 -8.84 16.67 -3.94
CA ALA A 273 -7.47 16.22 -3.74
C ALA A 273 -7.28 14.76 -4.19
N LEU A 274 -6.03 14.37 -4.41
CA LEU A 274 -5.59 13.00 -4.57
C LEU A 274 -4.72 12.66 -3.37
N LEU A 275 -5.15 11.69 -2.57
CA LEU A 275 -4.35 11.16 -1.46
C LEU A 275 -3.60 9.94 -1.96
N VAL A 276 -2.34 9.79 -1.58
CA VAL A 276 -1.46 8.73 -2.06
C VAL A 276 -0.74 8.07 -0.89
N SER A 277 -0.76 6.74 -0.85
CA SER A 277 0.07 5.91 0.02
C SER A 277 1.12 5.19 -0.84
N ASN A 278 2.38 5.26 -0.45
CA ASN A 278 3.49 4.63 -1.16
C ASN A 278 3.81 3.27 -0.53
N ILE A 279 3.50 2.20 -1.25
CA ILE A 279 3.69 0.83 -0.76
C ILE A 279 4.89 0.19 -1.43
N THR A 280 5.94 -0.08 -0.68
CA THR A 280 7.10 -0.85 -1.16
C THR A 280 6.74 -2.33 -1.18
N VAL A 281 6.68 -2.92 -2.37
CA VAL A 281 6.49 -4.36 -2.53
C VAL A 281 7.84 -5.04 -2.50
N THR A 282 8.05 -5.94 -1.54
CA THR A 282 9.27 -6.75 -1.43
C THR A 282 9.04 -8.15 -1.98
N GLY A 283 10.10 -8.82 -2.42
CA GLY A 283 10.04 -10.22 -2.79
C GLY A 283 9.53 -11.04 -1.61
N GLY A 284 8.42 -11.73 -1.80
CA GLY A 284 7.93 -12.73 -0.84
C GLY A 284 8.69 -14.06 -1.00
N ASP A 285 8.26 -15.07 -0.27
CA ASP A 285 8.80 -16.44 -0.44
C ASP A 285 8.41 -16.96 -1.83
N SER A 286 9.29 -16.77 -2.80
CA SER A 286 9.08 -17.18 -4.19
C SER A 286 10.35 -17.80 -4.77
N TRP A 287 10.16 -18.63 -5.78
CA TRP A 287 11.23 -19.26 -6.53
C TRP A 287 11.07 -18.91 -8.00
N ALA A 288 12.12 -18.56 -8.67
CA ALA A 288 12.08 -18.31 -10.11
C ALA A 288 13.22 -19.05 -10.83
N GLY A 289 12.94 -19.47 -12.05
CA GLY A 289 13.92 -20.17 -12.85
C GLY A 289 13.34 -20.82 -14.08
N THR A 290 14.05 -21.79 -14.60
CA THR A 290 13.72 -22.48 -15.84
C THR A 290 13.62 -23.97 -15.66
N SER A 291 12.74 -24.60 -16.44
CA SER A 291 12.79 -26.01 -16.71
C SER A 291 12.85 -26.26 -18.22
N VAL A 292 13.57 -27.29 -18.60
CA VAL A 292 13.74 -27.69 -20.01
C VAL A 292 13.48 -29.17 -20.15
N MET A 293 12.53 -29.53 -20.99
CA MET A 293 12.25 -30.89 -21.40
C MET A 293 12.75 -31.10 -22.81
N ASN A 294 13.69 -31.99 -22.99
CA ASN A 294 14.17 -32.42 -24.31
C ASN A 294 13.61 -33.81 -24.60
N LEU A 295 12.84 -33.89 -25.66
CA LEU A 295 12.25 -35.16 -26.10
C LEU A 295 13.17 -35.88 -27.11
N ALA A 296 13.01 -37.19 -27.25
CA ALA A 296 13.83 -38.03 -28.14
C ALA A 296 13.73 -37.63 -29.62
N ASP A 297 12.62 -36.99 -30.03
CA ASP A 297 12.42 -36.46 -31.39
C ASP A 297 13.08 -35.09 -31.60
N GLY A 298 13.85 -34.60 -30.62
CA GLY A 298 14.51 -33.32 -30.66
C GLY A 298 13.62 -32.14 -30.25
N THR A 299 12.33 -32.35 -29.97
CA THR A 299 11.43 -31.31 -29.44
C THR A 299 11.94 -30.80 -28.09
N THR A 300 11.93 -29.50 -27.94
CA THR A 300 12.30 -28.82 -26.68
C THR A 300 11.13 -28.02 -26.14
N ILE A 301 10.80 -28.23 -24.86
CA ILE A 301 9.81 -27.43 -24.13
C ILE A 301 10.57 -26.70 -23.02
N THR A 302 10.65 -25.38 -23.15
CA THR A 302 11.30 -24.52 -22.15
C THR A 302 10.24 -23.75 -21.38
N SER A 303 10.26 -23.85 -20.07
CA SER A 303 9.36 -23.11 -19.20
C SER A 303 10.16 -22.15 -18.32
N ASN A 304 9.84 -20.86 -18.42
CA ASN A 304 10.31 -19.84 -17.50
C ASN A 304 9.23 -19.63 -16.45
N ILE A 305 9.53 -19.98 -15.20
CA ILE A 305 8.52 -20.14 -14.15
C ILE A 305 8.90 -19.28 -12.95
N THR A 306 7.90 -18.58 -12.41
CA THR A 306 7.94 -18.02 -11.06
C THR A 306 6.93 -18.77 -10.21
N TRP A 307 7.39 -19.33 -9.10
CA TRP A 307 6.60 -20.00 -8.09
C TRP A 307 6.37 -19.04 -6.94
N THR A 308 5.13 -18.61 -6.76
CA THR A 308 4.74 -17.66 -5.70
C THR A 308 4.08 -18.40 -4.56
N TYR A 309 4.44 -18.06 -3.31
CA TYR A 309 3.82 -18.62 -2.11
C TYR A 309 2.30 -18.56 -2.20
N SER A 310 1.65 -19.67 -1.89
CA SER A 310 0.20 -19.79 -1.85
C SER A 310 -0.31 -20.00 -0.42
N ASN A 311 0.14 -21.06 0.24
CA ASN A 311 -0.27 -21.38 1.61
C ASN A 311 0.72 -22.37 2.25
N THR A 312 0.55 -22.55 3.56
CA THR A 312 1.27 -23.59 4.33
C THR A 312 0.25 -24.55 4.94
N ASN A 313 0.50 -25.86 4.81
CA ASN A 313 -0.29 -26.91 5.41
C ASN A 313 0.63 -27.85 6.19
N GLY A 314 0.65 -27.72 7.51
CA GLY A 314 1.62 -28.40 8.36
C GLY A 314 3.04 -27.94 8.05
N THR A 315 3.91 -28.87 7.63
CA THR A 315 5.30 -28.58 7.22
C THR A 315 5.45 -28.28 5.73
N LEU A 316 4.38 -28.47 4.95
CA LEU A 316 4.37 -28.24 3.51
C LEU A 316 4.10 -26.78 3.18
N VAL A 317 5.02 -26.14 2.48
CA VAL A 317 4.85 -24.81 1.90
C VAL A 317 4.49 -24.98 0.42
N ASN A 318 3.36 -24.43 0.03
CA ASN A 318 2.80 -24.57 -1.31
C ASN A 318 2.96 -23.27 -2.11
N TYR A 319 3.28 -23.44 -3.39
CA TYR A 319 3.48 -22.37 -4.35
C TYR A 319 2.63 -22.61 -5.58
N VAL A 320 2.19 -21.53 -6.22
CA VAL A 320 1.49 -21.55 -7.51
C VAL A 320 2.37 -20.97 -8.60
N PRO A 321 2.30 -21.50 -9.82
CA PRO A 321 3.13 -21.05 -10.92
C PRO A 321 2.55 -19.81 -11.63
N SER A 322 3.46 -19.05 -12.23
CA SER A 322 3.19 -18.11 -13.33
C SER A 322 4.39 -18.10 -14.26
N GLY A 323 4.22 -17.69 -15.49
CA GLY A 323 5.33 -17.63 -16.42
C GLY A 323 4.95 -17.91 -17.86
N LEU A 324 5.91 -18.47 -18.59
CA LEU A 324 5.77 -18.70 -20.02
C LEU A 324 6.39 -20.05 -20.42
N ILE A 325 5.66 -20.81 -21.23
CA ILE A 325 6.17 -22.02 -21.89
C ILE A 325 6.51 -21.67 -23.31
N THR A 326 7.66 -22.08 -23.77
CA THR A 326 8.09 -22.00 -25.18
C THR A 326 8.24 -23.41 -25.72
N TYR A 327 7.64 -23.66 -26.88
CA TYR A 327 7.71 -24.93 -27.57
C TYR A 327 8.54 -24.74 -28.83
N ASP A 328 9.53 -25.61 -29.02
CA ASP A 328 10.38 -25.64 -30.20
C ASP A 328 10.50 -27.10 -30.68
N LYS A 329 10.27 -27.30 -31.96
CA LYS A 329 10.38 -28.61 -32.62
C LYS A 329 11.33 -28.50 -33.79
N PRO A 330 12.39 -29.33 -33.84
CA PRO A 330 13.32 -29.30 -34.95
C PRO A 330 12.68 -29.82 -36.23
N ALA A 331 13.35 -29.57 -37.34
CA ALA A 331 13.01 -30.15 -38.61
C ALA A 331 13.04 -31.69 -38.57
N GLU A 332 11.99 -32.29 -39.10
CA GLU A 332 11.93 -33.77 -39.30
C GLU A 332 12.08 -34.10 -40.78
N GLY A 333 13.14 -34.86 -41.11
CA GLY A 333 13.36 -35.38 -42.44
C GLY A 333 13.36 -34.34 -43.55
N ASP A 334 12.70 -34.65 -44.68
CA ASP A 334 12.61 -33.78 -45.85
C ASP A 334 11.55 -32.67 -45.74
N CYS A 335 10.86 -32.56 -44.62
CA CYS A 335 9.77 -31.62 -44.35
C CYS A 335 10.05 -30.76 -43.13
N PRO A 336 10.99 -29.81 -43.16
CA PRO A 336 11.30 -28.97 -42.03
C PRO A 336 10.11 -28.11 -41.63
N ILE A 337 9.96 -27.93 -40.26
CA ILE A 337 9.02 -26.97 -39.74
C ILE A 337 9.54 -25.56 -40.04
N THR A 338 8.72 -24.75 -40.70
CA THR A 338 9.07 -23.39 -41.10
C THR A 338 8.54 -22.34 -40.12
N SER A 339 7.46 -22.67 -39.40
CA SER A 339 6.93 -21.81 -38.33
C SER A 339 6.02 -22.56 -37.37
N ILE A 340 5.98 -22.06 -36.12
CA ILE A 340 5.06 -22.48 -35.06
C ILE A 340 4.44 -21.21 -34.50
N THR A 341 3.11 -21.05 -34.54
CA THR A 341 2.43 -19.82 -34.13
C THR A 341 1.10 -20.11 -33.42
N PRO A 342 0.95 -19.73 -32.16
CA PRO A 342 1.97 -19.26 -31.22
C PRO A 342 2.91 -20.41 -30.79
N ASN A 343 4.20 -20.11 -30.63
CA ASN A 343 5.15 -21.06 -30.02
C ASN A 343 5.29 -20.86 -28.50
N GLN A 344 4.54 -19.95 -27.94
CA GLN A 344 4.55 -19.62 -26.50
C GLN A 344 3.14 -19.68 -25.93
N HIS A 345 3.07 -20.10 -24.66
CA HIS A 345 1.82 -20.16 -23.90
C HIS A 345 2.05 -19.68 -22.45
N PRO A 346 1.19 -18.79 -21.91
CA PRO A 346 1.31 -18.35 -20.53
C PRO A 346 0.97 -19.49 -19.55
N ILE A 347 1.70 -19.54 -18.43
CA ILE A 347 1.41 -20.44 -17.31
C ILE A 347 0.48 -19.70 -16.36
N ALA A 348 -0.69 -20.26 -16.09
CA ALA A 348 -1.62 -19.76 -15.09
C ALA A 348 -1.42 -20.47 -13.73
N SER A 349 -1.90 -19.86 -12.66
CA SER A 349 -1.78 -20.41 -11.30
C SER A 349 -2.45 -21.78 -11.10
N GLY A 350 -3.41 -22.13 -11.96
CA GLY A 350 -4.09 -23.42 -11.97
C GLY A 350 -3.36 -24.52 -12.76
N ASP A 351 -2.32 -24.18 -13.52
CA ASP A 351 -1.63 -25.13 -14.41
C ASP A 351 -0.62 -26.01 -13.68
N GLY A 352 -0.38 -25.78 -12.38
CA GLY A 352 0.57 -26.56 -11.63
C GLY A 352 0.69 -26.16 -10.17
N PHE A 353 1.60 -26.85 -9.47
CA PHE A 353 1.97 -26.55 -8.08
C PHE A 353 3.44 -26.90 -7.82
N LEU A 354 4.01 -26.27 -6.80
CA LEU A 354 5.26 -26.66 -6.14
C LEU A 354 4.98 -26.74 -4.64
N SER A 355 5.32 -27.87 -4.02
CA SER A 355 5.23 -28.06 -2.56
C SER A 355 6.60 -28.42 -2.02
N ILE A 356 7.01 -27.77 -0.93
CA ILE A 356 8.30 -27.99 -0.27
C ILE A 356 8.03 -28.39 1.18
N ASP A 357 8.54 -29.55 1.60
CA ASP A 357 8.60 -29.94 3.00
C ASP A 357 9.98 -29.59 3.55
N GLY A 358 10.08 -28.45 4.21
CA GLY A 358 11.34 -27.90 4.69
C GLY A 358 12.14 -28.85 5.58
N PRO A 359 11.54 -29.48 6.60
CA PRO A 359 12.25 -30.38 7.49
C PRO A 359 12.82 -31.65 6.81
N SER A 360 12.12 -32.17 5.80
CA SER A 360 12.57 -33.40 5.10
C SER A 360 13.42 -33.09 3.86
N GLY A 361 13.43 -31.83 3.39
CA GLY A 361 14.03 -31.43 2.12
C GLY A 361 13.35 -32.08 0.91
N TYR A 362 12.10 -32.52 1.06
CA TYR A 362 11.32 -33.14 -0.01
C TYR A 362 10.58 -32.10 -0.82
N TYR A 363 10.64 -32.25 -2.14
CA TYR A 363 9.99 -31.38 -3.10
C TYR A 363 9.03 -32.19 -3.97
N ASN A 364 7.86 -31.61 -4.24
CA ASN A 364 6.89 -32.18 -5.15
C ASN A 364 6.31 -31.06 -6.02
N SER A 365 6.39 -31.22 -7.32
CA SER A 365 5.82 -30.27 -8.27
C SER A 365 5.26 -30.98 -9.48
N ALA A 366 4.20 -30.43 -10.02
CA ALA A 366 3.64 -30.84 -11.29
C ALA A 366 3.11 -29.62 -12.02
N GLY A 367 3.18 -29.64 -13.34
CA GLY A 367 2.61 -28.63 -14.21
C GLY A 367 2.26 -29.24 -15.56
N ALA A 368 1.03 -29.02 -16.00
CA ALA A 368 0.54 -29.50 -17.28
C ALA A 368 -0.41 -28.48 -17.90
N THR A 369 -0.34 -28.28 -19.20
CA THR A 369 -1.27 -27.44 -19.96
C THR A 369 -1.40 -27.94 -21.37
N ILE A 370 -2.45 -27.54 -22.06
CA ILE A 370 -2.72 -27.88 -23.46
C ILE A 370 -3.13 -26.59 -24.19
N TRP A 371 -2.50 -26.32 -25.32
CA TRP A 371 -2.89 -25.20 -26.16
C TRP A 371 -2.84 -25.57 -27.65
N THR A 372 -3.52 -24.80 -28.48
CA THR A 372 -3.52 -24.96 -29.93
C THR A 372 -2.47 -24.07 -30.57
N THR A 373 -1.73 -24.62 -31.52
CA THR A 373 -0.78 -23.87 -32.34
C THR A 373 -0.93 -24.25 -33.80
N THR A 374 -0.55 -23.36 -34.68
CA THR A 374 -0.44 -23.65 -36.10
C THR A 374 1.00 -23.97 -36.44
N MET A 375 1.25 -25.17 -36.95
CA MET A 375 2.56 -25.59 -37.45
C MET A 375 2.54 -25.56 -39.00
N CYS A 376 3.57 -24.98 -39.59
CA CYS A 376 3.78 -24.99 -41.01
C CYS A 376 5.02 -25.81 -41.33
N HIS A 377 4.89 -26.68 -42.31
CA HIS A 377 5.98 -27.54 -42.86
C HIS A 377 6.19 -27.16 -44.30
N GLN A 378 7.42 -27.25 -44.77
CA GLN A 378 7.72 -27.15 -46.21
C GLN A 378 8.62 -28.32 -46.61
N CYS A 379 8.02 -29.27 -47.24
CA CYS A 379 8.77 -30.42 -47.79
C CYS A 379 9.48 -30.00 -49.11
N SER A 380 10.50 -30.74 -49.47
CA SER A 380 11.30 -30.47 -50.70
C SER A 380 10.49 -30.53 -51.98
N TYR A 381 9.31 -31.17 -51.97
CA TYR A 381 8.37 -31.28 -53.08
C TYR A 381 7.18 -30.32 -52.99
N ASP A 382 7.11 -29.46 -51.96
CA ASP A 382 6.05 -28.49 -51.83
C ASP A 382 6.47 -27.11 -52.38
N GLU A 383 5.60 -26.48 -53.19
CA GLU A 383 5.83 -25.12 -53.69
C GLU A 383 5.64 -24.06 -52.60
N VAL A 384 4.79 -24.33 -51.61
CA VAL A 384 4.44 -23.45 -50.50
C VAL A 384 4.36 -24.25 -49.20
N PRO A 385 4.59 -23.62 -48.03
CA PRO A 385 4.42 -24.30 -46.75
C PRO A 385 2.99 -24.80 -46.53
N VAL A 386 2.83 -25.99 -46.04
CA VAL A 386 1.55 -26.57 -45.61
C VAL A 386 1.39 -26.36 -44.09
N CYS A 387 0.29 -25.70 -43.73
CA CYS A 387 0.04 -25.36 -42.30
C CYS A 387 -1.18 -26.12 -41.78
N GLY A 388 -1.12 -26.55 -40.56
CA GLY A 388 -2.21 -27.21 -39.87
C GLY A 388 -2.25 -26.84 -38.37
N GLU A 389 -3.44 -26.90 -37.80
CA GLU A 389 -3.60 -26.76 -36.34
C GLU A 389 -3.15 -28.04 -35.64
N THR A 390 -2.37 -27.87 -34.61
CA THR A 390 -1.88 -28.95 -33.76
C THR A 390 -2.11 -28.59 -32.29
N TYR A 391 -2.52 -29.58 -31.51
CA TYR A 391 -2.60 -29.44 -30.06
C TYR A 391 -1.23 -29.74 -29.47
N ILE A 392 -0.66 -28.77 -28.77
CA ILE A 392 0.53 -28.96 -27.93
C ILE A 392 0.05 -29.08 -26.52
N GLY A 393 0.43 -30.16 -25.88
CA GLY A 393 0.02 -30.38 -24.51
C GLY A 393 0.92 -31.39 -23.83
N GLY A 394 0.95 -31.29 -22.53
CA GLY A 394 1.71 -32.22 -21.72
C GLY A 394 2.16 -31.63 -20.40
N GLN A 395 2.97 -32.40 -19.78
CA GLN A 395 3.58 -32.06 -18.51
C GLN A 395 4.82 -31.21 -18.80
N TRP A 396 4.79 -29.96 -18.40
CA TRP A 396 5.91 -29.03 -18.55
C TRP A 396 6.77 -28.92 -17.29
N MET A 397 6.31 -29.51 -16.18
CA MET A 397 7.01 -29.57 -14.92
C MET A 397 6.72 -30.90 -14.22
N PHE A 398 7.76 -31.56 -13.74
CA PHE A 398 7.65 -32.75 -12.91
C PHE A 398 8.91 -32.91 -12.04
N VAL A 399 8.74 -32.73 -10.72
CA VAL A 399 9.79 -33.00 -9.74
C VAL A 399 9.16 -33.72 -8.56
N SER A 400 9.72 -34.85 -8.19
CA SER A 400 9.33 -35.57 -6.98
C SER A 400 10.57 -36.17 -6.32
N GLY A 401 10.79 -35.84 -5.05
CA GLY A 401 11.91 -36.31 -4.26
C GLY A 401 12.80 -35.20 -3.69
N THR A 402 14.07 -35.46 -3.55
CA THR A 402 15.08 -34.57 -2.99
C THR A 402 15.99 -34.04 -4.09
N PRO A 403 15.72 -32.83 -4.63
CA PRO A 403 16.60 -32.22 -5.63
C PRO A 403 17.96 -31.86 -5.05
N THR A 404 18.91 -31.52 -5.91
CA THR A 404 20.15 -30.91 -5.48
C THR A 404 19.85 -29.49 -4.99
N VAL A 405 20.19 -29.21 -3.73
CA VAL A 405 20.03 -27.90 -3.09
C VAL A 405 21.41 -27.29 -2.90
N SER A 406 21.58 -26.03 -3.24
CA SER A 406 22.83 -25.29 -3.00
C SER A 406 23.12 -25.17 -1.49
N GLU A 407 24.38 -24.96 -1.11
CA GLU A 407 24.80 -24.84 0.31
C GLU A 407 24.07 -23.72 1.06
N ASP A 408 23.69 -22.65 0.38
CA ASP A 408 22.92 -21.51 0.94
C ASP A 408 21.41 -21.78 0.97
N GLY A 409 20.95 -22.94 0.48
CA GLY A 409 19.53 -23.30 0.43
C GLY A 409 18.70 -22.50 -0.57
N ARG A 410 19.33 -21.70 -1.44
CA ARG A 410 18.64 -20.77 -2.33
C ARG A 410 18.46 -21.25 -3.75
N THR A 411 19.09 -22.35 -4.15
CA THR A 411 18.96 -22.89 -5.51
C THR A 411 18.57 -24.34 -5.46
N LEU A 412 17.54 -24.70 -6.24
CA LEU A 412 17.06 -26.06 -6.47
C LEU A 412 17.40 -26.43 -7.90
N SER A 413 18.04 -27.57 -8.12
CA SER A 413 18.34 -28.05 -9.47
C SER A 413 18.26 -29.55 -9.56
N GLY A 414 18.04 -30.06 -10.76
CA GLY A 414 18.02 -31.47 -11.03
C GLY A 414 17.92 -31.81 -12.50
N THR A 415 18.22 -33.06 -12.79
CA THR A 415 18.03 -33.68 -14.10
C THR A 415 17.33 -35.01 -13.91
N ILE A 416 16.27 -35.22 -14.66
CA ILE A 416 15.48 -36.45 -14.65
C ILE A 416 15.58 -37.09 -16.03
N ASP A 417 15.97 -38.37 -16.08
CA ASP A 417 15.88 -39.16 -17.30
C ASP A 417 14.45 -39.69 -17.44
N LEU A 418 13.78 -39.26 -18.52
CA LEU A 418 12.42 -39.67 -18.84
C LEU A 418 12.36 -40.96 -19.63
N GLY A 419 13.52 -41.52 -19.96
CA GLY A 419 13.64 -42.74 -20.79
C GLY A 419 13.58 -42.43 -22.30
N GLY A 420 14.00 -43.38 -23.10
CA GLY A 420 13.95 -43.30 -24.56
C GLY A 420 14.80 -42.18 -25.17
N GLY A 421 15.75 -41.61 -24.44
CA GLY A 421 16.56 -40.47 -24.88
C GLY A 421 15.98 -39.09 -24.55
N SER A 422 14.89 -39.04 -23.79
CA SER A 422 14.26 -37.79 -23.33
C SER A 422 14.77 -37.41 -21.93
N THR A 423 14.98 -36.13 -21.70
CA THR A 423 15.47 -35.61 -20.42
C THR A 423 14.66 -34.41 -19.95
N PHE A 424 14.59 -34.23 -18.64
CA PHE A 424 14.02 -33.01 -18.03
C PHE A 424 15.05 -32.43 -17.06
N THR A 425 15.36 -31.15 -17.24
CA THR A 425 16.27 -30.40 -16.38
C THR A 425 15.56 -29.18 -15.81
N TYR A 426 15.91 -28.80 -14.58
CA TYR A 426 15.36 -27.60 -13.94
C TYR A 426 16.37 -26.91 -13.03
N THR A 427 16.23 -25.62 -12.91
CA THR A 427 16.96 -24.78 -11.95
C THR A 427 16.05 -23.66 -11.49
N PHE A 428 15.80 -23.57 -10.19
CA PHE A 428 15.02 -22.52 -9.55
C PHE A 428 15.83 -21.86 -8.44
N THR A 429 15.78 -20.55 -8.36
CA THR A 429 16.46 -19.78 -7.32
C THR A 429 15.40 -19.06 -6.48
N LYS A 430 15.56 -19.13 -5.15
CA LYS A 430 14.74 -18.39 -4.20
C LYS A 430 15.00 -16.90 -4.40
N GLN A 431 13.94 -16.16 -4.60
CA GLN A 431 14.02 -14.71 -4.81
C GLN A 431 14.31 -13.99 -3.48
N PRO A 432 14.99 -12.85 -3.51
CA PRO A 432 15.38 -12.09 -2.33
C PRO A 432 14.18 -11.54 -1.56
#